data_967a19f63a48802f5769752d3c258ea5
#
_entry.id   967a19f63a48802f5769752d3c258ea5
#
_cell.length_a   1.000
_cell.length_b   1.000
_cell.length_c   1.000
_cell.angle_alpha   90.00
_cell.angle_beta   90.00
_cell.angle_gamma   90.00
#
_symmetry.space_group_name_H-M   'P 1'
#
loop_
_entity.id
_entity.type
_entity.pdbx_description
1 polymer ?
#
loop_
_entity_poly.entity_id
_entity_poly.type
_entity_poly.pdbx_seq_one_letter_code
_entity_poly.pdbx_strand_id
1 'polypeptide(L)'
;FGGRRATTTPLVYQSRDWNHGVFVGSIMSSETTAAATGATGVLRHDPMAMKPFCGYHMGDYFAHWVEMGRKASNPPKIFNVNWFRQDQNGEFMWPGFGDNMRVLDWILKRCSDSVDAQETAIGYVPYAKDIDLEGLDYSRDTLESILCVDKARWSSEADEIAEFYKQFGDKLPAELSESLKTLKENCAK
;
A
#
# COMPACT_ATOMS: atom_id res chain seq x y z
N PHE A 1 -7.03 0.55 1.02
CA PHE A 1 -6.61 -0.75 0.51
C PHE A 1 -5.91 -1.55 1.61
N GLY A 2 -6.10 -2.85 1.64
CA GLY A 2 -5.39 -3.78 2.50
C GLY A 2 -4.82 -4.93 1.68
N GLY A 3 -3.55 -5.27 1.90
CA GLY A 3 -2.90 -6.37 1.22
C GLY A 3 -1.90 -7.08 2.13
N ARG A 4 -1.62 -8.34 1.83
CA ARG A 4 -0.60 -9.10 2.54
C ARG A 4 0.73 -8.93 1.85
N ARG A 5 1.55 -8.00 2.34
CA ARG A 5 2.97 -7.94 2.05
C ARG A 5 3.75 -8.00 3.35
N ALA A 6 4.27 -9.15 3.66
CA ALA A 6 4.84 -9.44 4.95
C ALA A 6 6.04 -8.55 5.33
N THR A 7 6.81 -8.02 4.38
CA THR A 7 8.11 -7.43 4.68
C THR A 7 8.36 -6.03 4.16
N THR A 8 7.68 -5.57 3.12
CA THR A 8 8.00 -4.32 2.42
C THR A 8 7.06 -3.19 2.80
N THR A 9 5.76 -3.46 2.83
CA THR A 9 4.72 -2.44 3.08
C THR A 9 4.65 -2.12 4.57
N PRO A 10 4.71 -0.84 4.99
CA PRO A 10 4.53 -0.45 6.38
C PRO A 10 3.09 -0.72 6.86
N LEU A 11 2.86 -0.62 8.18
CA LEU A 11 1.55 -0.81 8.81
C LEU A 11 0.45 0.02 8.13
N VAL A 12 0.77 1.25 7.78
CA VAL A 12 -0.14 2.14 7.05
C VAL A 12 0.65 3.22 6.32
N TYR A 13 0.18 3.61 5.13
CA TYR A 13 0.63 4.82 4.46
C TYR A 13 -0.49 5.42 3.61
N GLN A 14 -0.43 6.73 3.41
CA GLN A 14 -1.34 7.53 2.60
C GLN A 14 -0.71 7.84 1.25
N SER A 15 -1.47 7.76 0.18
CA SER A 15 -1.05 8.25 -1.14
C SER A 15 -0.89 9.79 -1.13
N ARG A 16 -0.04 10.30 -2.04
CA ARG A 16 0.18 11.75 -2.17
C ARG A 16 -1.04 12.46 -2.77
N ASP A 17 -1.64 11.83 -3.75
CA ASP A 17 -2.81 12.30 -4.49
C ASP A 17 -3.63 11.12 -5.01
N TRP A 18 -4.66 11.41 -5.80
CA TRP A 18 -5.54 10.39 -6.37
C TRP A 18 -4.81 9.45 -7.35
N ASN A 19 -4.01 9.99 -8.28
CA ASN A 19 -3.30 9.16 -9.26
C ASN A 19 -2.28 8.24 -8.57
N HIS A 20 -1.57 8.76 -7.57
CA HIS A 20 -0.71 7.94 -6.72
C HIS A 20 -1.53 6.89 -5.94
N GLY A 21 -2.77 7.20 -5.52
CA GLY A 21 -3.68 6.24 -4.90
C GLY A 21 -4.09 5.12 -5.86
N VAL A 22 -4.35 5.44 -7.13
CA VAL A 22 -4.61 4.43 -8.17
C VAL A 22 -3.37 3.55 -8.38
N PHE A 23 -2.18 4.15 -8.41
CA PHE A 23 -0.91 3.41 -8.46
C PHE A 23 -0.77 2.46 -7.27
N VAL A 24 -0.98 2.94 -6.03
CA VAL A 24 -0.94 2.12 -4.81
C VAL A 24 -1.89 0.93 -4.90
N GLY A 25 -3.11 1.13 -5.39
CA GLY A 25 -4.08 0.05 -5.61
C GLY A 25 -3.65 -0.92 -6.70
N SER A 26 -3.07 -0.43 -7.79
CA SER A 26 -2.66 -1.24 -8.95
C SER A 26 -1.51 -2.20 -8.65
N ILE A 27 -0.65 -1.86 -7.68
CA ILE A 27 0.51 -2.67 -7.28
C ILE A 27 0.23 -3.59 -6.08
N MET A 28 -1.01 -3.64 -5.60
CA MET A 28 -1.36 -4.53 -4.49
C MET A 28 -1.00 -5.98 -4.80
N SER A 29 -0.61 -6.67 -3.75
CA SER A 29 -0.36 -8.11 -3.79
C SER A 29 -1.14 -8.81 -2.70
N SER A 30 -1.55 -10.03 -2.98
CA SER A 30 -2.18 -10.93 -2.03
C SER A 30 -1.46 -12.29 -2.00
N GLU A 31 -1.51 -12.95 -0.85
CA GLU A 31 -1.01 -14.31 -0.74
C GLU A 31 -2.01 -15.31 -1.31
N THR A 32 -1.49 -16.37 -1.95
CA THR A 32 -2.30 -17.52 -2.35
C THR A 32 -2.79 -18.26 -1.12
N THR A 33 -4.09 -18.57 -1.11
CA THR A 33 -4.73 -19.33 -0.03
C THR A 33 -4.80 -20.82 -0.39
N ALA A 34 -5.15 -21.65 0.59
CA ALA A 34 -5.34 -23.09 0.39
C ALA A 34 -6.42 -23.44 -0.66
N ALA A 35 -7.32 -22.53 -0.98
CA ALA A 35 -8.33 -22.70 -2.03
C ALA A 35 -7.77 -22.49 -3.44
N ALA A 36 -6.59 -21.91 -3.60
CA ALA A 36 -5.93 -21.75 -4.88
C ALA A 36 -5.12 -23.00 -5.21
N THR A 37 -5.17 -23.43 -6.47
CA THR A 37 -4.28 -24.49 -6.96
C THR A 37 -2.86 -23.96 -7.02
N GLY A 38 -1.94 -24.50 -6.21
CA GLY A 38 -0.54 -24.08 -6.14
C GLY A 38 0.01 -23.98 -4.73
N ALA A 39 1.18 -23.37 -4.60
CA ALA A 39 1.81 -23.18 -3.30
C ALA A 39 1.05 -22.15 -2.45
N THR A 40 0.72 -22.51 -1.22
CA THR A 40 0.12 -21.60 -0.23
C THR A 40 1.16 -20.57 0.23
N GLY A 41 0.74 -19.33 0.49
CA GLY A 41 1.62 -18.27 1.01
C GLY A 41 2.49 -17.59 -0.04
N VAL A 42 2.32 -17.88 -1.33
CA VAL A 42 3.04 -17.19 -2.40
C VAL A 42 2.36 -15.84 -2.68
N LEU A 43 3.16 -14.77 -2.66
CA LEU A 43 2.68 -13.44 -3.06
C LEU A 43 2.43 -13.40 -4.58
N ARG A 44 1.32 -12.82 -4.96
CA ARG A 44 0.97 -12.54 -6.35
C ARG A 44 0.40 -11.13 -6.49
N HIS A 45 0.64 -10.50 -7.61
CA HIS A 45 -0.04 -9.24 -7.92
C HIS A 45 -1.55 -9.45 -8.06
N ASP A 46 -2.29 -8.64 -7.33
CA ASP A 46 -3.75 -8.65 -7.28
C ASP A 46 -4.26 -7.20 -7.20
N PRO A 47 -4.20 -6.48 -8.33
CA PRO A 47 -4.57 -5.07 -8.38
C PRO A 47 -5.93 -4.81 -7.77
N MET A 48 -5.96 -3.92 -6.76
CA MET A 48 -7.17 -3.49 -6.04
C MET A 48 -8.02 -4.67 -5.49
N ALA A 49 -7.40 -5.87 -5.31
CA ALA A 49 -8.07 -7.13 -4.99
C ALA A 49 -9.20 -7.50 -5.99
N MET A 50 -9.08 -7.03 -7.23
CA MET A 50 -10.13 -7.16 -8.25
C MET A 50 -9.81 -8.18 -9.34
N LYS A 51 -8.63 -8.81 -9.32
CA LYS A 51 -8.22 -9.73 -10.39
C LYS A 51 -9.24 -10.83 -10.69
N PRO A 52 -9.88 -11.50 -9.71
CA PRO A 52 -10.88 -12.51 -10.00
C PRO A 52 -12.25 -11.95 -10.44
N PHE A 53 -12.47 -10.65 -10.30
CA PHE A 53 -13.76 -10.01 -10.55
C PHE A 53 -13.77 -9.10 -11.78
N CYS A 54 -12.60 -8.74 -12.31
CA CYS A 54 -12.49 -7.89 -13.49
C CYS A 54 -12.56 -8.73 -14.75
N GLY A 55 -13.71 -8.70 -15.44
CA GLY A 55 -13.99 -9.47 -16.65
C GLY A 55 -13.49 -8.82 -17.94
N TYR A 56 -12.68 -7.78 -17.90
CA TYR A 56 -12.10 -7.06 -19.04
C TYR A 56 -10.65 -6.69 -18.76
N HIS A 57 -9.99 -6.00 -19.69
CA HIS A 57 -8.57 -5.69 -19.55
C HIS A 57 -8.30 -4.78 -18.34
N MET A 58 -7.40 -5.19 -17.46
CA MET A 58 -7.13 -4.48 -16.19
C MET A 58 -6.56 -3.06 -16.42
N GLY A 59 -5.85 -2.83 -17.53
CA GLY A 59 -5.41 -1.48 -17.92
C GLY A 59 -6.59 -0.51 -18.13
N ASP A 60 -7.69 -0.98 -18.74
CA ASP A 60 -8.91 -0.18 -18.91
C ASP A 60 -9.57 0.09 -17.54
N TYR A 61 -9.47 -0.84 -16.60
CA TYR A 61 -9.92 -0.64 -15.21
C TYR A 61 -9.10 0.45 -14.51
N PHE A 62 -7.79 0.45 -14.67
CA PHE A 62 -6.93 1.51 -14.13
C PHE A 62 -7.24 2.87 -14.77
N ALA A 63 -7.41 2.90 -16.09
CA ALA A 63 -7.77 4.12 -16.81
C ALA A 63 -9.11 4.71 -16.34
N HIS A 64 -10.09 3.84 -16.04
CA HIS A 64 -11.35 4.28 -15.44
C HIS A 64 -11.11 5.01 -14.10
N TRP A 65 -10.28 4.46 -13.20
CA TRP A 65 -10.01 5.10 -11.92
C TRP A 65 -9.22 6.40 -12.05
N VAL A 66 -8.26 6.47 -12.97
CA VAL A 66 -7.57 7.73 -13.29
C VAL A 66 -8.59 8.80 -13.76
N GLU A 67 -9.50 8.42 -14.65
CA GLU A 67 -10.53 9.32 -15.17
C GLU A 67 -11.53 9.76 -14.08
N MET A 68 -11.86 8.89 -13.13
CA MET A 68 -12.70 9.24 -11.98
C MET A 68 -12.07 10.35 -11.12
N GLY A 69 -10.75 10.33 -10.95
CA GLY A 69 -10.04 11.41 -10.25
C GLY A 69 -10.13 12.76 -10.97
N ARG A 70 -10.13 12.74 -12.31
CA ARG A 70 -10.31 13.97 -13.11
C ARG A 70 -11.73 14.54 -13.03
N LYS A 71 -12.73 13.67 -12.81
CA LYS A 71 -14.14 14.06 -12.70
C LYS A 71 -14.54 14.49 -11.30
N ALA A 72 -13.88 13.96 -10.29
CA ALA A 72 -14.20 14.25 -8.89
C ALA A 72 -13.69 15.63 -8.49
N SER A 73 -14.57 16.50 -8.00
CA SER A 73 -14.19 17.80 -7.45
C SER A 73 -13.44 17.70 -6.11
N ASN A 74 -13.68 16.62 -5.37
CA ASN A 74 -13.03 16.35 -4.09
C ASN A 74 -12.82 14.83 -3.94
N PRO A 75 -11.79 14.27 -4.58
CA PRO A 75 -11.52 12.84 -4.48
C PRO A 75 -11.10 12.47 -3.05
N PRO A 76 -11.53 11.31 -2.53
CA PRO A 76 -11.14 10.88 -1.20
C PRO A 76 -9.64 10.60 -1.11
N LYS A 77 -9.05 10.78 0.07
CA LYS A 77 -7.70 10.35 0.39
C LYS A 77 -7.62 8.83 0.37
N ILE A 78 -6.54 8.27 -0.16
CA ILE A 78 -6.35 6.83 -0.31
C ILE A 78 -5.24 6.36 0.62
N PHE A 79 -5.50 5.27 1.33
CA PHE A 79 -4.58 4.65 2.27
C PHE A 79 -4.37 3.18 1.93
N ASN A 80 -3.17 2.67 2.20
CA ASN A 80 -2.88 1.25 2.24
C ASN A 80 -2.57 0.84 3.67
N VAL A 81 -3.09 -0.31 4.09
CA VAL A 81 -2.84 -0.90 5.41
C VAL A 81 -2.27 -2.30 5.25
N ASN A 82 -1.36 -2.68 6.14
CA ASN A 82 -0.77 -4.01 6.19
C ASN A 82 -0.84 -4.58 7.61
N TRP A 83 -1.92 -5.30 7.91
CA TRP A 83 -2.14 -5.95 9.21
C TRP A 83 -1.26 -7.18 9.44
N PHE A 84 -0.58 -7.67 8.40
CA PHE A 84 0.03 -9.01 8.35
C PHE A 84 1.55 -8.98 8.21
N ARG A 85 2.19 -7.84 8.50
CA ARG A 85 3.64 -7.78 8.51
C ARG A 85 4.19 -8.72 9.57
N GLN A 86 5.17 -9.55 9.18
CA GLN A 86 5.82 -10.52 10.04
C GLN A 86 7.25 -10.12 10.35
N ASP A 87 7.72 -10.56 11.49
CA ASP A 87 9.13 -10.49 11.86
C ASP A 87 9.95 -11.63 11.22
N GLN A 88 11.23 -11.73 11.61
CA GLN A 88 12.14 -12.77 11.10
C GLN A 88 11.76 -14.20 11.52
N ASN A 89 10.90 -14.36 12.53
CA ASN A 89 10.41 -15.64 13.04
C ASN A 89 9.06 -16.04 12.43
N GLY A 90 8.48 -15.16 11.61
CA GLY A 90 7.16 -15.35 11.01
C GLY A 90 5.99 -14.95 11.91
N GLU A 91 6.26 -14.30 13.05
CA GLU A 91 5.22 -13.80 13.97
C GLU A 91 4.68 -12.45 13.49
N PHE A 92 3.36 -12.24 13.62
CA PHE A 92 2.75 -10.97 13.25
C PHE A 92 3.23 -9.85 14.17
N MET A 93 3.75 -8.79 13.56
CA MET A 93 4.26 -7.63 14.28
C MET A 93 3.16 -6.70 14.80
N TRP A 94 1.95 -6.76 14.24
CA TRP A 94 0.81 -5.96 14.68
C TRP A 94 -0.26 -6.87 15.30
N PRO A 95 -0.84 -6.50 16.45
CA PRO A 95 -1.80 -7.37 17.17
C PRO A 95 -3.08 -7.64 16.35
N GLY A 96 -3.51 -6.69 15.55
CA GLY A 96 -4.72 -6.85 14.75
C GLY A 96 -6.03 -6.63 15.53
N PHE A 97 -7.13 -7.11 14.95
CA PHE A 97 -8.49 -7.04 15.54
C PHE A 97 -8.85 -5.64 16.06
N GLY A 98 -9.18 -5.51 17.35
CA GLY A 98 -9.59 -4.24 17.99
C GLY A 98 -8.53 -3.14 17.86
N ASP A 99 -7.24 -3.49 17.87
CA ASP A 99 -6.14 -2.54 17.77
C ASP A 99 -6.00 -1.93 16.37
N ASN A 100 -6.62 -2.51 15.35
CA ASN A 100 -6.73 -1.88 14.02
C ASN A 100 -7.44 -0.53 14.09
N MET A 101 -8.31 -0.30 15.08
CA MET A 101 -8.98 0.98 15.30
C MET A 101 -8.00 2.12 15.58
N ARG A 102 -6.82 1.84 16.15
CA ARG A 102 -5.77 2.84 16.39
C ARG A 102 -5.20 3.41 15.09
N VAL A 103 -5.07 2.54 14.09
CA VAL A 103 -4.65 2.94 12.73
C VAL A 103 -5.78 3.65 12.00
N LEU A 104 -7.01 3.19 12.14
CA LEU A 104 -8.18 3.86 11.55
C LEU A 104 -8.40 5.24 12.16
N ASP A 105 -8.14 5.44 13.45
CA ASP A 105 -8.18 6.75 14.10
C ASP A 105 -7.17 7.72 13.44
N TRP A 106 -5.93 7.26 13.21
CA TRP A 106 -4.96 8.07 12.47
C TRP A 106 -5.43 8.40 11.05
N ILE A 107 -6.02 7.44 10.33
CA ILE A 107 -6.59 7.66 8.99
C ILE A 107 -7.67 8.74 9.02
N LEU A 108 -8.59 8.69 9.99
CA LEU A 108 -9.65 9.69 10.16
C LEU A 108 -9.08 11.07 10.48
N LYS A 109 -8.07 11.15 11.35
CA LYS A 109 -7.35 12.38 11.65
C LYS A 109 -6.64 12.95 10.41
N ARG A 110 -6.07 12.10 9.55
CA ARG A 110 -5.52 12.53 8.25
C ARG A 110 -6.60 13.02 7.29
N CYS A 111 -7.78 12.42 7.30
CA CYS A 111 -8.91 12.88 6.47
C CYS A 111 -9.43 14.25 6.91
N SER A 112 -9.37 14.58 8.19
CA SER A 112 -9.76 15.88 8.75
C SER A 112 -8.60 16.89 8.85
N ASP A 113 -7.42 16.56 8.32
CA ASP A 113 -6.20 17.37 8.38
C ASP A 113 -5.79 17.80 9.81
N SER A 114 -6.11 16.95 10.81
CA SER A 114 -5.86 17.21 12.24
C SER A 114 -4.57 16.57 12.76
N VAL A 115 -3.84 15.83 11.95
CA VAL A 115 -2.54 15.23 12.27
C VAL A 115 -1.60 15.31 11.06
N ASP A 116 -0.30 15.55 11.33
CA ASP A 116 0.72 15.52 10.29
C ASP A 116 1.15 14.10 9.93
N ALA A 117 2.01 13.98 8.91
CA ALA A 117 2.59 12.72 8.50
C ALA A 117 4.01 12.92 7.97
N GLN A 118 4.82 11.89 8.08
CA GLN A 118 6.16 11.85 7.54
C GLN A 118 6.12 11.52 6.04
N GLU A 119 6.70 12.37 5.22
CA GLU A 119 6.88 12.07 3.80
C GLU A 119 7.99 11.03 3.60
N THR A 120 7.72 10.02 2.77
CA THR A 120 8.64 8.92 2.45
C THR A 120 8.70 8.66 0.96
N ALA A 121 9.53 7.73 0.54
CA ALA A 121 9.61 7.33 -0.87
C ALA A 121 8.26 6.84 -1.44
N ILE A 122 7.39 6.25 -0.60
CA ILE A 122 6.13 5.62 -1.01
C ILE A 122 4.87 6.43 -0.69
N GLY A 123 4.98 7.60 -0.11
CA GLY A 123 3.86 8.44 0.34
C GLY A 123 4.05 8.86 1.80
N TYR A 124 2.95 9.12 2.49
CA TYR A 124 2.96 9.63 3.86
C TYR A 124 2.71 8.51 4.86
N VAL A 125 3.58 8.38 5.87
CA VAL A 125 3.42 7.45 6.99
C VAL A 125 3.21 8.22 8.30
N PRO A 126 2.54 7.65 9.32
CA PRO A 126 2.43 8.30 10.62
C PRO A 126 3.79 8.46 11.30
N TYR A 127 3.95 9.50 12.08
CA TYR A 127 4.95 9.46 13.15
C TYR A 127 4.48 8.46 14.21
N ALA A 128 5.38 7.67 14.78
CA ALA A 128 5.01 6.66 15.77
C ALA A 128 4.26 7.24 16.99
N LYS A 129 4.52 8.50 17.35
CA LYS A 129 3.82 9.23 18.42
C LYS A 129 2.33 9.46 18.15
N ASP A 130 1.91 9.43 16.87
CA ASP A 130 0.55 9.76 16.44
C ASP A 130 -0.37 8.53 16.39
N ILE A 131 0.19 7.33 16.64
CA ILE A 131 -0.57 6.11 16.89
C ILE A 131 -0.68 5.92 18.40
N ASP A 132 -1.89 5.94 18.91
CA ASP A 132 -2.16 5.72 20.32
C ASP A 132 -1.90 4.26 20.71
N LEU A 133 -1.04 4.06 21.72
CA LEU A 133 -0.72 2.73 22.28
C LEU A 133 -1.23 2.57 23.73
N GLU A 134 -2.04 3.51 24.24
CA GLU A 134 -2.55 3.42 25.61
C GLU A 134 -3.34 2.11 25.80
N GLY A 135 -3.03 1.39 26.89
CA GLY A 135 -3.65 0.10 27.23
C GLY A 135 -3.20 -1.08 26.37
N LEU A 136 -2.26 -0.89 25.42
CA LEU A 136 -1.69 -1.96 24.61
C LEU A 136 -0.26 -2.28 25.10
N ASP A 137 0.01 -3.55 25.36
CA ASP A 137 1.37 -4.04 25.63
C ASP A 137 2.16 -4.15 24.32
N TYR A 138 2.62 -2.99 23.84
CA TYR A 138 3.29 -2.86 22.54
C TYR A 138 4.34 -1.76 22.57
N SER A 139 5.57 -2.09 22.20
CA SER A 139 6.66 -1.13 22.29
C SER A 139 6.62 -0.08 21.18
N ARG A 140 7.07 1.12 21.50
CA ARG A 140 7.22 2.21 20.51
C ARG A 140 8.26 1.84 19.45
N ASP A 141 9.33 1.17 19.82
CA ASP A 141 10.39 0.73 18.90
C ASP A 141 9.85 -0.26 17.86
N THR A 142 8.98 -1.19 18.29
CA THR A 142 8.31 -2.12 17.38
C THR A 142 7.41 -1.37 16.41
N LEU A 143 6.66 -0.37 16.90
CA LEU A 143 5.83 0.47 16.03
C LEU A 143 6.68 1.24 15.00
N GLU A 144 7.78 1.85 15.41
CA GLU A 144 8.70 2.53 14.49
C GLU A 144 9.25 1.56 13.44
N SER A 145 9.60 0.34 13.84
CA SER A 145 10.07 -0.69 12.92
C SER A 145 9.02 -1.06 11.86
N ILE A 146 7.74 -1.20 12.23
CA ILE A 146 6.69 -1.54 11.24
C ILE A 146 6.20 -0.35 10.42
N LEU A 147 6.52 0.88 10.82
CA LEU A 147 6.25 2.09 10.05
C LEU A 147 7.42 2.46 9.12
N CYS A 148 8.59 1.86 9.33
CA CYS A 148 9.80 2.15 8.55
C CYS A 148 9.62 1.77 7.07
N VAL A 149 10.08 2.66 6.19
CA VAL A 149 10.14 2.47 4.74
C VAL A 149 11.57 2.22 4.32
N ASP A 150 11.88 0.97 4.00
CA ASP A 150 13.21 0.55 3.51
C ASP A 150 13.33 0.85 2.01
N LYS A 151 14.11 1.87 1.67
CA LYS A 151 14.31 2.31 0.28
C LYS A 151 14.96 1.24 -0.60
N ALA A 152 15.87 0.43 -0.06
CA ALA A 152 16.53 -0.62 -0.84
C ALA A 152 15.54 -1.71 -1.25
N ARG A 153 14.67 -2.13 -0.32
CA ARG A 153 13.60 -3.08 -0.61
C ARG A 153 12.58 -2.51 -1.60
N TRP A 154 12.19 -1.25 -1.43
CA TRP A 154 11.26 -0.59 -2.36
C TRP A 154 11.87 -0.36 -3.74
N SER A 155 13.19 -0.20 -3.85
CA SER A 155 13.87 -0.18 -5.15
C SER A 155 13.72 -1.52 -5.89
N SER A 156 13.92 -2.64 -5.19
CA SER A 156 13.69 -3.99 -5.76
C SER A 156 12.22 -4.21 -6.13
N GLU A 157 11.29 -3.77 -5.27
CA GLU A 157 9.85 -3.80 -5.57
C GLU A 157 9.50 -3.00 -6.82
N ALA A 158 10.12 -1.84 -7.01
CA ALA A 158 9.86 -1.01 -8.18
C ALA A 158 10.31 -1.69 -9.49
N ASP A 159 11.32 -2.55 -9.43
CA ASP A 159 11.72 -3.37 -10.58
C ASP A 159 10.72 -4.51 -10.84
N GLU A 160 10.23 -5.17 -9.81
CA GLU A 160 9.16 -6.18 -9.93
C GLU A 160 7.86 -5.58 -10.46
N ILE A 161 7.50 -4.37 -10.01
CA ILE A 161 6.34 -3.62 -10.52
C ILE A 161 6.54 -3.29 -12.00
N ALA A 162 7.74 -2.90 -12.42
CA ALA A 162 8.03 -2.64 -13.83
C ALA A 162 7.82 -3.87 -14.70
N GLU A 163 8.27 -5.05 -14.25
CA GLU A 163 8.02 -6.32 -14.94
C GLU A 163 6.52 -6.65 -14.98
N PHE A 164 5.83 -6.49 -13.85
CA PHE A 164 4.40 -6.71 -13.76
C PHE A 164 3.61 -5.82 -14.72
N TYR A 165 4.00 -4.56 -14.90
CA TYR A 165 3.32 -3.61 -15.75
C TYR A 165 3.46 -3.91 -17.25
N LYS A 166 4.47 -4.64 -17.67
CA LYS A 166 4.66 -5.02 -19.09
C LYS A 166 3.45 -5.79 -19.67
N GLN A 167 2.74 -6.54 -18.83
CA GLN A 167 1.57 -7.32 -19.30
C GLN A 167 0.41 -6.44 -19.77
N PHE A 168 0.37 -5.17 -19.40
CA PHE A 168 -0.71 -4.25 -19.78
C PHE A 168 -0.45 -3.54 -21.11
N GLY A 169 0.81 -3.53 -21.59
CA GLY A 169 1.19 -2.92 -22.86
C GLY A 169 0.72 -1.47 -22.97
N ASP A 170 0.20 -1.13 -24.13
CA ASP A 170 -0.27 0.24 -24.43
C ASP A 170 -1.53 0.66 -23.64
N LYS A 171 -2.15 -0.27 -22.92
CA LYS A 171 -3.31 0.01 -22.06
C LYS A 171 -2.94 0.45 -20.66
N LEU A 172 -1.64 0.44 -20.30
CA LEU A 172 -1.21 0.98 -19.01
C LEU A 172 -1.34 2.51 -19.03
N PRO A 173 -2.12 3.13 -18.11
CA PRO A 173 -2.20 4.58 -18.03
C PRO A 173 -0.81 5.22 -17.78
N ALA A 174 -0.56 6.35 -18.47
CA ALA A 174 0.70 7.08 -18.33
C ALA A 174 0.97 7.53 -16.88
N GLU A 175 -0.09 7.85 -16.12
CA GLU A 175 -0.03 8.26 -14.72
C GLU A 175 0.56 7.17 -13.82
N LEU A 176 0.30 5.88 -14.11
CA LEU A 176 0.88 4.77 -13.37
C LEU A 176 2.36 4.59 -13.69
N SER A 177 2.73 4.77 -14.96
CA SER A 177 4.13 4.75 -15.38
C SER A 177 4.93 5.89 -14.76
N GLU A 178 4.35 7.09 -14.67
CA GLU A 178 5.00 8.24 -14.03
C GLU A 178 5.11 8.06 -12.51
N SER A 179 4.09 7.48 -11.86
CA SER A 179 4.14 7.14 -10.44
C SER A 179 5.24 6.10 -10.13
N LEU A 180 5.42 5.10 -11.00
CA LEU A 180 6.51 4.13 -10.87
C LEU A 180 7.88 4.79 -11.03
N LYS A 181 8.03 5.69 -11.99
CA LYS A 181 9.26 6.46 -12.18
C LYS A 181 9.57 7.30 -10.96
N THR A 182 8.58 8.02 -10.43
CA THR A 182 8.69 8.80 -9.19
C THR A 182 9.11 7.94 -8.00
N LEU A 183 8.56 6.73 -7.87
CA LEU A 183 8.97 5.78 -6.83
C LEU A 183 10.46 5.43 -6.96
N LYS A 184 10.93 5.08 -8.16
CA LYS A 184 12.35 4.76 -8.41
C LYS A 184 13.27 5.94 -8.07
N GLU A 185 12.90 7.15 -8.47
CA GLU A 185 13.66 8.37 -8.17
C GLU A 185 13.72 8.66 -6.66
N ASN A 186 12.63 8.44 -5.93
CA ASN A 186 12.57 8.67 -4.49
C ASN A 186 13.33 7.61 -3.69
N CYS A 187 13.41 6.39 -4.19
CA CYS A 187 14.24 5.35 -3.57
C CYS A 187 15.75 5.58 -3.81
N ALA A 188 16.11 6.25 -4.90
CA ALA A 188 17.50 6.55 -5.25
C ALA A 188 18.11 7.75 -4.49
N LYS A 189 17.29 8.60 -3.87
CA LYS A 189 17.70 9.74 -3.02
C LYS A 189 18.05 9.26 -1.61
#